data_97f03f8fc1cb365c285d69a4abfd3c95
#
_entry.id   97f03f8fc1cb365c285d69a4abfd3c95
#
_cell.length_a   1.000
_cell.length_b   1.000
_cell.length_c   1.000
_cell.angle_alpha   90.00
_cell.angle_beta   90.00
_cell.angle_gamma   90.00
#
_symmetry.space_group_name_H-M   'P 1'
#
loop_
_entity.id
_entity.type
_entity.pdbx_description
1 polymer ?
#
loop_
_entity_poly.entity_id
_entity_poly.type
_entity_poly.pdbx_seq_one_letter_code
_entity_poly.pdbx_strand_id
1 'polypeptide(L)'
;MAKATQKENTPVTGVTLDKKDMAILKLLQENARVTVKEISEKIHLSTTPVHERIKRMEESGVIKQYVTLVDPNKVDLNLMVICYVSLKEHSKTAGVKFIKMVNELHEVIECYSISGEFDFMLKVVCKDMNTYYDFHVNKLSQQENMGNVQSVFVMGVIKETYLTPFPSQQV
;
A
#
# COMPACT_ATOMS: atom_id res chain seq x y z
N MET A 1 2.92 -16.73 -0.16
CA MET A 1 1.64 -16.22 0.43
C MET A 1 1.99 -15.22 1.52
N ALA A 2 2.02 -13.94 1.18
CA ALA A 2 2.23 -12.89 2.17
C ALA A 2 0.89 -12.62 2.88
N LYS A 3 0.81 -12.95 4.16
CA LYS A 3 -0.34 -12.62 5.00
C LYS A 3 -0.39 -11.10 5.18
N ALA A 4 -1.40 -10.46 4.59
CA ALA A 4 -1.77 -9.10 4.96
C ALA A 4 -2.27 -9.10 6.40
N THR A 5 -1.37 -8.79 7.32
CA THR A 5 -1.70 -8.62 8.74
C THR A 5 -2.29 -7.23 8.89
N GLN A 6 -3.56 -7.13 9.29
CA GLN A 6 -4.12 -5.88 9.81
C GLN A 6 -3.25 -5.43 10.98
N LYS A 7 -2.43 -4.40 10.77
CA LYS A 7 -1.86 -3.65 11.88
C LYS A 7 -2.88 -2.58 12.26
N GLU A 8 -3.47 -2.73 13.43
CA GLU A 8 -4.13 -1.63 14.13
C GLU A 8 -3.21 -0.41 14.09
N ASN A 9 -3.80 0.75 13.87
CA ASN A 9 -3.11 2.04 13.80
C ASN A 9 -2.71 2.48 15.23
N THR A 10 -1.92 1.64 15.89
CA THR A 10 -1.31 1.95 17.18
C THR A 10 -0.19 2.95 16.87
N PRO A 11 -0.16 4.14 17.49
CA PRO A 11 0.97 5.03 17.33
C PRO A 11 2.22 4.28 17.81
N VAL A 12 3.17 4.10 16.89
CA VAL A 12 4.45 3.47 17.20
C VAL A 12 5.16 4.37 18.20
N THR A 13 5.12 3.95 19.46
CA THR A 13 5.78 4.63 20.57
C THR A 13 7.29 4.61 20.32
N GLY A 14 7.84 5.80 20.01
CA GLY A 14 9.15 6.12 20.51
C GLY A 14 10.39 5.82 19.68
N VAL A 15 10.34 5.60 18.35
CA VAL A 15 11.57 5.64 17.57
C VAL A 15 11.83 7.07 17.10
N THR A 16 12.76 7.74 17.77
CA THR A 16 13.27 9.04 17.30
C THR A 16 14.24 8.79 16.15
N LEU A 17 13.90 9.30 14.96
CA LEU A 17 14.77 9.27 13.80
C LEU A 17 15.64 10.52 13.77
N ASP A 18 16.95 10.34 13.61
CA ASP A 18 17.88 11.45 13.42
C ASP A 18 18.09 11.77 11.92
N LYS A 19 18.89 12.81 11.63
CA LYS A 19 19.18 13.22 10.25
C LYS A 19 19.87 12.11 9.42
N LYS A 20 20.67 11.26 10.04
CA LYS A 20 21.33 10.14 9.35
C LYS A 20 20.33 9.02 9.02
N ASP A 21 19.40 8.74 9.94
CA ASP A 21 18.30 7.79 9.67
C ASP A 21 17.43 8.25 8.49
N MET A 22 17.09 9.55 8.46
CA MET A 22 16.32 10.14 7.35
C MET A 22 17.09 10.08 6.02
N ALA A 23 18.39 10.30 6.02
CA ALA A 23 19.24 10.18 4.84
C ALA A 23 19.29 8.72 4.34
N ILE A 24 19.41 7.75 5.24
CA ILE A 24 19.35 6.31 4.90
C ILE A 24 18.00 5.96 4.27
N LEU A 25 16.88 6.37 4.90
CA LEU A 25 15.54 6.11 4.39
C LEU A 25 15.33 6.70 2.99
N LYS A 26 15.84 7.91 2.75
CA LYS A 26 15.76 8.55 1.43
C LYS A 26 16.46 7.71 0.36
N LEU A 27 17.69 7.28 0.64
CA LEU A 27 18.45 6.42 -0.29
C LEU A 27 17.76 5.08 -0.56
N LEU A 28 17.20 4.45 0.49
CA LEU A 28 16.47 3.19 0.36
C LEU A 28 15.16 3.36 -0.40
N GLN A 29 14.45 4.49 -0.26
CA GLN A 29 13.25 4.77 -1.06
C GLN A 29 13.59 4.97 -2.54
N GLU A 30 14.71 5.66 -2.86
CA GLU A 30 15.16 5.87 -4.23
C GLU A 30 15.63 4.57 -4.89
N ASN A 31 16.31 3.71 -4.13
CA ASN A 31 16.78 2.40 -4.59
C ASN A 31 16.86 1.39 -3.43
N ALA A 32 15.87 0.51 -3.32
CA ALA A 32 15.85 -0.53 -2.31
C ALA A 32 17.00 -1.57 -2.44
N ARG A 33 17.74 -1.57 -3.56
CA ARG A 33 18.90 -2.44 -3.79
C ARG A 33 20.24 -1.77 -3.49
N VAL A 34 20.22 -0.53 -3.00
CA VAL A 34 21.45 0.17 -2.59
C VAL A 34 22.16 -0.62 -1.47
N THR A 35 23.44 -0.81 -1.60
CA THR A 35 24.22 -1.55 -0.61
C THR A 35 24.55 -0.71 0.63
N VAL A 36 24.77 -1.36 1.76
CA VAL A 36 25.22 -0.70 3.00
C VAL A 36 26.50 0.09 2.77
N LYS A 37 27.41 -0.41 1.92
CA LYS A 37 28.65 0.28 1.55
C LYS A 37 28.36 1.59 0.81
N GLU A 38 27.51 1.58 -0.21
CA GLU A 38 27.13 2.79 -0.96
C GLU A 38 26.42 3.82 -0.07
N ILE A 39 25.57 3.35 0.85
CA ILE A 39 24.93 4.25 1.84
C ILE A 39 26.00 4.87 2.73
N SER A 40 26.92 4.07 3.27
CA SER A 40 27.95 4.52 4.18
C SER A 40 28.85 5.61 3.58
N GLU A 41 29.20 5.45 2.30
CA GLU A 41 29.97 6.44 1.54
C GLU A 41 29.18 7.76 1.37
N LYS A 42 27.90 7.68 1.00
CA LYS A 42 27.05 8.86 0.78
C LYS A 42 26.75 9.66 2.05
N ILE A 43 26.61 9.00 3.18
CA ILE A 43 26.28 9.68 4.44
C ILE A 43 27.49 9.89 5.37
N HIS A 44 28.69 9.53 4.91
CA HIS A 44 29.95 9.67 5.67
C HIS A 44 29.89 8.99 7.06
N LEU A 45 29.53 7.70 7.06
CA LEU A 45 29.59 6.81 8.22
C LEU A 45 30.32 5.52 7.82
N SER A 46 30.80 4.74 8.80
CA SER A 46 31.26 3.37 8.54
C SER A 46 30.06 2.42 8.32
N THR A 47 30.30 1.26 7.75
CA THR A 47 29.25 0.28 7.39
C THR A 47 28.51 -0.28 8.60
N THR A 48 29.20 -0.50 9.73
CA THR A 48 28.60 -1.06 10.95
C THR A 48 27.44 -0.19 11.49
N PRO A 49 27.62 1.12 11.79
CA PRO A 49 26.53 1.94 12.28
C PRO A 49 25.41 2.14 11.24
N VAL A 50 25.71 2.06 9.95
CA VAL A 50 24.65 2.08 8.91
C VAL A 50 23.80 0.83 8.99
N HIS A 51 24.43 -0.35 9.09
CA HIS A 51 23.73 -1.62 9.24
C HIS A 51 22.86 -1.66 10.50
N GLU A 52 23.38 -1.23 11.64
CA GLU A 52 22.65 -1.18 12.91
C GLU A 52 21.43 -0.26 12.83
N ARG A 53 21.55 0.90 12.17
CA ARG A 53 20.43 1.84 11.95
C ARG A 53 19.35 1.24 11.06
N ILE A 54 19.72 0.60 9.97
CA ILE A 54 18.76 -0.08 9.08
C ILE A 54 18.02 -1.15 9.86
N LYS A 55 18.74 -2.03 10.56
CA LYS A 55 18.15 -3.10 11.37
C LYS A 55 17.19 -2.55 12.42
N ARG A 56 17.55 -1.49 13.14
CA ARG A 56 16.67 -0.83 14.11
C ARG A 56 15.39 -0.30 13.46
N MET A 57 15.49 0.30 12.26
CA MET A 57 14.33 0.80 11.53
C MET A 57 13.43 -0.31 10.98
N GLU A 58 13.99 -1.46 10.64
CA GLU A 58 13.24 -2.68 10.27
C GLU A 58 12.51 -3.26 11.49
N GLU A 59 13.22 -3.49 12.59
CA GLU A 59 12.66 -4.05 13.83
C GLU A 59 11.56 -3.16 14.43
N SER A 60 11.71 -1.84 14.31
CA SER A 60 10.71 -0.87 14.77
C SER A 60 9.53 -0.67 13.80
N GLY A 61 9.59 -1.26 12.60
CA GLY A 61 8.54 -1.13 11.59
C GLY A 61 8.52 0.22 10.86
N VAL A 62 9.54 1.07 11.02
CA VAL A 62 9.75 2.26 10.20
C VAL A 62 9.97 1.85 8.74
N ILE A 63 10.82 0.85 8.52
CA ILE A 63 10.92 0.14 7.25
C ILE A 63 9.96 -1.06 7.35
N LYS A 64 8.88 -1.01 6.59
CA LYS A 64 7.85 -2.08 6.62
C LYS A 64 8.28 -3.29 5.81
N GLN A 65 8.82 -3.06 4.62
CA GLN A 65 9.23 -4.09 3.67
C GLN A 65 9.99 -3.47 2.49
N TYR A 66 10.69 -4.32 1.76
CA TYR A 66 11.27 -4.00 0.45
C TYR A 66 10.41 -4.65 -0.63
N VAL A 67 10.02 -3.88 -1.64
CA VAL A 67 9.13 -4.36 -2.71
C VAL A 67 9.72 -4.06 -4.09
N THR A 68 9.40 -4.92 -5.04
CA THR A 68 9.63 -4.65 -6.46
C THR A 68 8.36 -4.07 -7.06
N LEU A 69 8.46 -2.90 -7.69
CA LEU A 69 7.37 -2.34 -8.45
C LEU A 69 7.37 -2.94 -9.84
N VAL A 70 6.22 -3.50 -10.22
CA VAL A 70 6.03 -4.12 -11.54
C VAL A 70 5.09 -3.25 -12.35
N ASP A 71 5.47 -2.94 -13.60
CA ASP A 71 4.56 -2.27 -14.53
C ASP A 71 3.41 -3.21 -14.89
N PRO A 72 2.17 -2.90 -14.49
CA PRO A 72 1.03 -3.78 -14.72
C PRO A 72 0.79 -4.03 -16.21
N ASN A 73 1.09 -3.07 -17.09
CA ASN A 73 0.91 -3.24 -18.53
C ASN A 73 1.88 -4.27 -19.13
N LYS A 74 3.02 -4.53 -18.46
CA LYS A 74 4.00 -5.54 -18.90
C LYS A 74 3.65 -6.97 -18.48
N VAL A 75 2.62 -7.12 -17.67
CA VAL A 75 2.10 -8.40 -17.17
C VAL A 75 0.61 -8.57 -17.50
N ASP A 76 0.16 -7.95 -18.60
CA ASP A 76 -1.21 -8.03 -19.13
C ASP A 76 -2.32 -7.51 -18.19
N LEU A 77 -2.00 -6.64 -17.25
CA LEU A 77 -2.97 -6.00 -16.36
C LEU A 77 -3.22 -4.55 -16.83
N ASN A 78 -4.00 -4.40 -17.91
CA ASN A 78 -4.14 -3.12 -18.64
C ASN A 78 -5.31 -2.25 -18.18
N LEU A 79 -6.14 -2.75 -17.26
CA LEU A 79 -7.32 -2.03 -16.78
C LEU A 79 -7.21 -1.75 -15.28
N MET A 80 -7.24 -0.47 -14.93
CA MET A 80 -7.31 0.00 -13.55
C MET A 80 -8.68 0.62 -13.29
N VAL A 81 -9.32 0.21 -12.20
CA VAL A 81 -10.64 0.70 -11.80
C VAL A 81 -10.61 1.10 -10.32
N ILE A 82 -11.15 2.27 -10.02
CA ILE A 82 -11.43 2.68 -8.65
C ILE A 82 -12.89 2.33 -8.34
N CYS A 83 -13.11 1.48 -7.35
CA CYS A 83 -14.45 1.10 -6.92
C CYS A 83 -14.75 1.77 -5.58
N TYR A 84 -15.81 2.57 -5.55
CA TYR A 84 -16.37 3.09 -4.30
C TYR A 84 -17.50 2.16 -3.86
N VAL A 85 -17.46 1.76 -2.60
CA VAL A 85 -18.37 0.76 -2.04
C VAL A 85 -19.05 1.31 -0.80
N SER A 86 -20.39 1.19 -0.73
CA SER A 86 -21.14 1.35 0.51
C SER A 86 -21.69 0.00 0.98
N LEU A 87 -21.80 -0.19 2.28
CA LEU A 87 -22.44 -1.33 2.88
C LEU A 87 -23.92 -1.02 3.18
N LYS A 88 -24.79 -2.02 3.13
CA LYS A 88 -26.20 -1.88 3.54
C LYS A 88 -26.31 -1.63 5.04
N GLU A 89 -25.48 -2.32 5.83
CA GLU A 89 -25.42 -2.19 7.28
C GLU A 89 -24.05 -1.66 7.72
N HIS A 90 -24.07 -0.55 8.46
CA HIS A 90 -22.85 0.10 8.99
C HIS A 90 -22.48 -0.45 10.38
N SER A 91 -22.46 -1.78 10.54
CA SER A 91 -22.02 -2.40 11.78
C SER A 91 -20.51 -2.72 11.74
N LYS A 92 -19.88 -2.72 12.92
CA LYS A 92 -18.47 -3.15 13.03
C LYS A 92 -18.24 -4.55 12.47
N THR A 93 -19.18 -5.45 12.70
CA THR A 93 -19.14 -6.84 12.21
C THR A 93 -19.20 -6.89 10.68
N ALA A 94 -20.05 -6.09 10.05
CA ALA A 94 -20.18 -5.98 8.60
C ALA A 94 -18.88 -5.47 7.97
N GLY A 95 -18.28 -4.42 8.54
CA GLY A 95 -16.98 -3.90 8.10
C GLY A 95 -15.86 -4.94 8.18
N VAL A 96 -15.77 -5.68 9.29
CA VAL A 96 -14.75 -6.74 9.45
C VAL A 96 -14.93 -7.87 8.43
N LYS A 97 -16.18 -8.29 8.15
CA LYS A 97 -16.46 -9.30 7.11
C LYS A 97 -16.03 -8.81 5.74
N PHE A 98 -16.36 -7.56 5.39
CA PHE A 98 -15.96 -6.94 4.13
C PHE A 98 -14.44 -6.90 3.97
N ILE A 99 -13.71 -6.41 4.97
CA ILE A 99 -12.25 -6.35 4.94
C ILE A 99 -11.64 -7.76 4.76
N LYS A 100 -12.17 -8.77 5.44
CA LYS A 100 -11.71 -10.15 5.27
C LYS A 100 -11.89 -10.63 3.83
N MET A 101 -13.05 -10.40 3.27
CA MET A 101 -13.35 -10.75 1.88
C MET A 101 -12.40 -10.04 0.90
N VAL A 102 -12.24 -8.71 1.03
CA VAL A 102 -11.37 -7.93 0.16
C VAL A 102 -9.92 -8.43 0.17
N ASN A 103 -9.42 -8.87 1.33
CA ASN A 103 -8.07 -9.42 1.44
C ASN A 103 -7.88 -10.77 0.70
N GLU A 104 -8.97 -11.43 0.30
CA GLU A 104 -8.94 -12.66 -0.49
C GLU A 104 -9.05 -12.39 -2.00
N LEU A 105 -9.37 -11.16 -2.41
CA LEU A 105 -9.52 -10.76 -3.81
C LEU A 105 -8.19 -10.30 -4.40
N HIS A 106 -7.63 -11.09 -5.31
CA HIS A 106 -6.33 -10.81 -5.93
C HIS A 106 -6.34 -9.59 -6.84
N GLU A 107 -7.47 -9.25 -7.41
CA GLU A 107 -7.66 -8.09 -8.27
C GLU A 107 -7.60 -6.78 -7.49
N VAL A 108 -7.87 -6.82 -6.18
CA VAL A 108 -7.83 -5.64 -5.32
C VAL A 108 -6.42 -5.46 -4.78
N ILE A 109 -5.73 -4.42 -5.23
CA ILE A 109 -4.36 -4.12 -4.82
C ILE A 109 -4.29 -3.10 -3.67
N GLU A 110 -5.33 -2.27 -3.50
CA GLU A 110 -5.45 -1.32 -2.40
C GLU A 110 -6.91 -1.25 -1.93
N CYS A 111 -7.11 -1.11 -0.61
CA CYS A 111 -8.41 -0.90 0.02
C CYS A 111 -8.26 0.15 1.12
N TYR A 112 -9.11 1.17 1.08
CA TYR A 112 -9.14 2.25 2.06
C TYR A 112 -10.55 2.35 2.66
N SER A 113 -10.65 2.50 3.98
CA SER A 113 -11.87 2.99 4.60
C SER A 113 -11.89 4.51 4.42
N ILE A 114 -12.98 5.04 3.90
CA ILE A 114 -13.15 6.46 3.59
C ILE A 114 -14.36 7.03 4.34
N SER A 115 -14.42 8.34 4.43
CA SER A 115 -15.58 9.06 4.99
C SER A 115 -16.37 9.72 3.86
N GLY A 116 -17.68 9.83 4.01
CA GLY A 116 -18.58 10.45 3.04
C GLY A 116 -19.69 9.52 2.61
N GLU A 117 -20.03 9.53 1.33
CA GLU A 117 -21.14 8.74 0.77
C GLU A 117 -20.83 7.23 0.72
N PHE A 118 -19.56 6.88 0.60
CA PHE A 118 -19.08 5.50 0.53
C PHE A 118 -18.24 5.14 1.75
N ASP A 119 -18.23 3.87 2.12
CA ASP A 119 -17.47 3.33 3.26
C ASP A 119 -16.04 2.92 2.88
N PHE A 120 -15.87 2.46 1.63
CA PHE A 120 -14.58 1.96 1.14
C PHE A 120 -14.28 2.43 -0.27
N MET A 121 -12.98 2.59 -0.54
CA MET A 121 -12.43 2.76 -1.87
C MET A 121 -11.48 1.59 -2.15
N LEU A 122 -11.68 0.92 -3.28
CA LEU A 122 -10.83 -0.16 -3.77
C LEU A 122 -10.10 0.29 -5.02
N LYS A 123 -8.83 -0.04 -5.14
CA LYS A 123 -8.07 0.02 -6.39
C LYS A 123 -7.97 -1.39 -6.96
N VAL A 124 -8.61 -1.60 -8.09
CA VAL A 124 -8.73 -2.89 -8.76
C VAL A 124 -7.90 -2.86 -10.04
N VAL A 125 -7.13 -3.92 -10.29
CA VAL A 125 -6.36 -4.07 -11.51
C VAL A 125 -6.73 -5.38 -12.17
N CYS A 126 -7.12 -5.31 -13.45
CA CYS A 126 -7.57 -6.43 -14.26
C CYS A 126 -6.92 -6.40 -15.64
N LYS A 127 -7.00 -7.52 -16.35
CA LYS A 127 -6.52 -7.62 -17.72
C LYS A 127 -7.33 -6.71 -18.66
N ASP A 128 -8.66 -6.82 -18.59
CA ASP A 128 -9.59 -6.19 -19.52
C ASP A 128 -10.98 -5.99 -18.87
N MET A 129 -11.90 -5.41 -19.64
CA MET A 129 -13.28 -5.16 -19.21
C MET A 129 -14.05 -6.45 -18.91
N ASN A 130 -13.81 -7.54 -19.63
CA ASN A 130 -14.50 -8.81 -19.39
C ASN A 130 -14.07 -9.40 -18.05
N THR A 131 -12.78 -9.36 -17.74
CA THR A 131 -12.23 -9.80 -16.44
C THR A 131 -12.77 -8.92 -15.31
N TYR A 132 -12.90 -7.60 -15.53
CA TYR A 132 -13.51 -6.71 -14.55
C TYR A 132 -14.98 -6.99 -14.34
N TYR A 133 -15.74 -7.23 -15.39
CA TYR A 133 -17.17 -7.59 -15.31
C TYR A 133 -17.36 -8.87 -14.48
N ASP A 134 -16.56 -9.90 -14.74
CA ASP A 134 -16.59 -11.14 -13.96
C ASP A 134 -16.28 -10.90 -12.49
N PHE A 135 -15.22 -10.15 -12.21
CA PHE A 135 -14.87 -9.73 -10.85
C PHE A 135 -16.03 -8.99 -10.16
N HIS A 136 -16.61 -8.01 -10.84
CA HIS A 136 -17.67 -7.18 -10.26
C HIS A 136 -18.92 -8.01 -9.96
N VAL A 137 -19.38 -8.81 -10.92
CA VAL A 137 -20.64 -9.57 -10.80
C VAL A 137 -20.47 -10.79 -9.88
N ASN A 138 -19.39 -11.56 -10.07
CA ASN A 138 -19.24 -12.87 -9.43
C ASN A 138 -18.45 -12.87 -8.13
N LYS A 139 -17.70 -11.81 -7.85
CA LYS A 139 -16.90 -11.71 -6.61
C LYS A 139 -17.35 -10.56 -5.72
N LEU A 140 -17.39 -9.34 -6.25
CA LEU A 140 -17.64 -8.16 -5.43
C LEU A 140 -19.14 -8.02 -5.06
N SER A 141 -20.04 -8.06 -6.05
CA SER A 141 -21.47 -7.78 -5.86
C SER A 141 -22.27 -8.91 -5.21
N GLN A 142 -21.72 -10.13 -5.13
CA GLN A 142 -22.40 -11.26 -4.51
C GLN A 142 -22.39 -11.25 -2.97
N GLN A 143 -21.72 -10.30 -2.36
CA GLN A 143 -21.64 -10.24 -0.91
C GLN A 143 -22.94 -9.75 -0.29
N GLU A 144 -23.45 -10.48 0.69
CA GLU A 144 -24.78 -10.26 1.31
C GLU A 144 -25.02 -8.82 1.79
N ASN A 145 -23.99 -8.16 2.29
CA ASN A 145 -24.05 -6.81 2.84
C ASN A 145 -23.57 -5.73 1.87
N MET A 146 -23.42 -6.03 0.59
CA MET A 146 -23.03 -5.06 -0.42
C MET A 146 -24.19 -4.10 -0.70
N GLY A 147 -23.96 -2.81 -0.50
CA GLY A 147 -24.87 -1.72 -0.85
C GLY A 147 -24.62 -1.25 -2.28
N ASN A 148 -24.27 0.01 -2.43
CA ASN A 148 -23.93 0.59 -3.74
C ASN A 148 -22.45 0.36 -4.09
N VAL A 149 -22.19 0.07 -5.37
CA VAL A 149 -20.83 -0.01 -5.92
C VAL A 149 -20.75 0.91 -7.13
N GLN A 150 -19.90 1.93 -7.05
CA GLN A 150 -19.60 2.83 -8.16
C GLN A 150 -18.22 2.53 -8.72
N SER A 151 -18.16 2.16 -9.98
CA SER A 151 -16.92 1.87 -10.70
C SER A 151 -16.48 3.06 -11.53
N VAL A 152 -15.26 3.51 -11.30
CA VAL A 152 -14.63 4.63 -12.03
C VAL A 152 -13.40 4.10 -12.76
N PHE A 153 -13.45 4.12 -14.08
CA PHE A 153 -12.37 3.62 -14.92
C PHE A 153 -11.26 4.67 -15.05
N VAL A 154 -10.03 4.28 -14.73
CA VAL A 154 -8.88 5.16 -14.83
C VAL A 154 -8.46 5.30 -16.29
N MET A 155 -8.57 6.50 -16.84
CA MET A 155 -8.20 6.81 -18.22
C MET A 155 -6.70 6.91 -18.43
N GLY A 156 -5.95 7.25 -17.38
CA GLY A 156 -4.49 7.35 -17.42
C GLY A 156 -3.93 7.73 -16.06
N VAL A 157 -2.73 7.24 -15.77
CA VAL A 157 -1.99 7.58 -14.55
C VAL A 157 -1.11 8.79 -14.85
N ILE A 158 -1.43 9.93 -14.25
CA ILE A 158 -0.70 11.19 -14.48
C ILE A 158 0.52 11.30 -13.57
N LYS A 159 0.41 10.76 -12.34
CA LYS A 159 1.51 10.71 -11.38
C LYS A 159 1.37 9.48 -10.51
N GLU A 160 2.43 8.74 -10.39
CA GLU A 160 2.55 7.63 -9.46
C GLU A 160 3.88 7.73 -8.72
N THR A 161 3.85 7.67 -7.41
CA THR A 161 5.05 7.64 -6.57
C THR A 161 4.77 6.86 -5.30
N TYR A 162 5.72 6.05 -4.90
CA TYR A 162 5.69 5.29 -3.64
C TYR A 162 6.63 5.91 -2.60
N LEU A 163 7.23 7.06 -2.93
CA LEU A 163 8.12 7.79 -2.03
C LEU A 163 7.30 8.55 -0.98
N THR A 164 7.49 8.21 0.28
CA THR A 164 6.93 8.98 1.40
C THR A 164 7.64 10.33 1.49
N PRO A 165 6.92 11.46 1.38
CA PRO A 165 7.55 12.78 1.54
C PRO A 165 7.94 12.98 3.00
N PHE A 166 9.22 13.27 3.25
CA PHE A 166 9.69 13.61 4.58
C PHE A 166 9.51 15.11 4.86
N PRO A 167 9.14 15.51 6.10
CA PRO A 167 9.07 16.92 6.48
C PRO A 167 10.40 17.62 6.26
N SER A 168 10.39 18.82 5.67
CA SER A 168 11.58 19.59 5.27
C SER A 168 12.53 19.95 6.45
N GLN A 169 12.08 19.83 7.69
CA GLN A 169 12.88 20.14 8.88
C GLN A 169 13.75 18.96 9.38
N GLN A 170 13.61 17.77 8.77
CA GLN A 170 14.34 16.57 9.20
C GLN A 170 15.42 16.09 8.19
N VAL A 171 15.64 16.84 7.12
CA VAL A 171 16.65 16.53 6.09
C VAL A 171 17.92 17.34 6.32
#